data_907cd06cd9cde7b64c59b566e8d7b370
#
_entry.id   907cd06cd9cde7b64c59b566e8d7b370
#
_cell.length_a   1.000
_cell.length_b   1.000
_cell.length_c   1.000
_cell.angle_alpha   90.00
_cell.angle_beta   90.00
_cell.angle_gamma   90.00
#
_symmetry.space_group_name_H-M   'P 1'
#
loop_
_entity.id
_entity.type
_entity.pdbx_description
1 polymer ?
#
loop_
_entity_poly.entity_id
_entity_poly.type
_entity_poly.pdbx_seq_one_letter_code
_entity_poly.pdbx_strand_id
1 'polypeptide(L)'
;FRSGQAAHAVVLSTLADTTTPLWIDESFADIRDRAVAARWPMADRASCTFALCRGEMLDRIDVFPKGTPADPHLSATVIAEVTGLSGGAALNLSGPGIGPGARTFAPLGLPATFLAQWTCNNAAYPLGVDLILTAGDWCACLPRSVRLEISDVRSR
;
A
#
# COMPACT_ATOMS: atom_id res chain seq x y z
N PHE A 1 -3.30 -12.31 18.07
CA PHE A 1 -2.22 -11.40 18.50
C PHE A 1 -2.84 -10.03 18.75
N ARG A 2 -3.15 -9.71 20.00
CA ARG A 2 -3.44 -8.33 20.41
C ARG A 2 -2.14 -7.74 20.92
N SER A 3 -1.28 -7.28 20.03
CA SER A 3 -0.23 -6.34 20.40
C SER A 3 -0.87 -4.97 20.31
N GLY A 4 -0.96 -4.17 21.30
CA GLY A 4 -1.52 -2.82 21.23
C GLY A 4 -0.69 -1.86 20.33
N GLN A 5 -0.11 -2.38 19.27
CA GLN A 5 0.66 -1.69 18.24
C GLN A 5 -0.18 -1.60 16.96
N ALA A 6 -0.14 -0.44 16.31
CA ALA A 6 -0.83 -0.24 15.04
C ALA A 6 -0.29 -1.17 13.94
N ALA A 7 -1.16 -1.66 13.07
CA ALA A 7 -0.82 -2.64 12.03
C ALA A 7 0.33 -2.19 11.14
N HIS A 8 0.39 -0.90 10.78
CA HIS A 8 1.49 -0.37 9.95
C HIS A 8 2.87 -0.56 10.60
N ALA A 9 2.98 -0.38 11.92
CA ALA A 9 4.25 -0.55 12.63
C ALA A 9 4.66 -2.03 12.69
N VAL A 10 3.69 -2.92 12.91
CA VAL A 10 3.93 -4.38 12.93
C VAL A 10 4.34 -4.87 11.56
N VAL A 11 3.62 -4.48 10.52
CA VAL A 11 3.91 -4.86 9.13
C VAL A 11 5.32 -4.38 8.75
N LEU A 12 5.64 -3.11 8.99
CA LEU A 12 6.96 -2.56 8.67
C LEU A 12 8.07 -3.32 9.40
N SER A 13 7.94 -3.54 10.72
CA SER A 13 8.95 -4.25 11.50
C SER A 13 9.09 -5.75 11.15
N THR A 14 8.08 -6.33 10.49
CA THR A 14 8.11 -7.72 10.04
C THR A 14 8.81 -7.85 8.68
N LEU A 15 8.65 -6.86 7.80
CA LEU A 15 9.11 -6.91 6.42
C LEU A 15 10.49 -6.25 6.22
N ALA A 16 10.81 -5.24 7.03
CA ALA A 16 12.04 -4.47 6.88
C ALA A 16 13.13 -4.94 7.85
N ASP A 17 14.37 -4.79 7.42
CA ASP A 17 15.57 -5.08 8.20
C ASP A 17 16.68 -4.05 7.92
N THR A 18 17.90 -4.33 8.43
CA THR A 18 19.06 -3.46 8.29
C THR A 18 19.63 -3.38 6.87
N THR A 19 19.07 -4.12 5.92
CA THR A 19 19.49 -4.11 4.50
C THR A 19 18.44 -3.50 3.58
N THR A 20 17.25 -3.21 4.10
CA THR A 20 16.07 -2.80 3.34
C THR A 20 15.94 -1.28 3.30
N PRO A 21 16.11 -0.61 2.13
CA PRO A 21 15.92 0.84 2.01
C PRO A 21 14.47 1.26 2.31
N LEU A 22 14.31 2.18 3.28
CA LEU A 22 13.01 2.65 3.75
C LEU A 22 12.79 4.13 3.47
N TRP A 23 11.59 4.45 3.04
CA TRP A 23 11.07 5.80 3.11
C TRP A 23 9.90 5.85 4.11
N ILE A 24 9.96 6.78 5.07
CA ILE A 24 8.93 6.96 6.09
C ILE A 24 8.50 8.42 6.07
N ASP A 25 7.21 8.65 5.85
CA ASP A 25 6.62 9.98 5.85
C ASP A 25 6.76 10.68 7.22
N GLU A 26 6.87 12.00 7.20
CA GLU A 26 7.08 12.81 8.41
C GLU A 26 5.95 12.67 9.44
N SER A 27 4.74 12.29 9.00
CA SER A 27 3.62 12.01 9.91
C SER A 27 3.83 10.79 10.82
N PHE A 28 4.89 9.98 10.58
CA PHE A 28 5.29 8.83 11.37
C PHE A 28 6.67 9.03 12.02
N ALA A 29 6.92 10.21 12.56
CA ALA A 29 8.20 10.61 13.12
C ALA A 29 8.73 9.62 14.18
N ASP A 30 7.87 9.10 15.05
CA ASP A 30 8.23 8.15 16.09
C ASP A 30 8.72 6.79 15.53
N ILE A 31 8.14 6.34 14.41
CA ILE A 31 8.57 5.12 13.72
C ILE A 31 9.87 5.38 12.98
N ARG A 32 9.99 6.55 12.36
CA ARG A 32 11.22 6.96 11.68
C ARG A 32 12.40 7.04 12.65
N ASP A 33 12.21 7.62 13.82
CA ASP A 33 13.26 7.72 14.82
C ASP A 33 13.71 6.34 15.30
N ARG A 34 12.78 5.41 15.52
CA ARG A 34 13.10 4.00 15.84
C ARG A 34 13.86 3.30 14.71
N ALA A 35 13.46 3.52 13.45
CA ALA A 35 14.14 2.95 12.29
C ALA A 35 15.58 3.46 12.20
N VAL A 36 15.80 4.76 12.40
CA VAL A 36 17.13 5.38 12.44
C VAL A 36 17.96 4.82 13.60
N ALA A 37 17.38 4.70 14.79
CA ALA A 37 18.05 4.12 15.96
C ALA A 37 18.43 2.64 15.75
N ALA A 38 17.60 1.90 15.03
CA ALA A 38 17.85 0.52 14.61
C ALA A 38 18.80 0.40 13.40
N ARG A 39 19.31 1.53 12.90
CA ARG A 39 20.20 1.61 11.72
C ARG A 39 19.60 1.04 10.43
N TRP A 40 18.30 1.15 10.27
CA TRP A 40 17.68 0.81 8.99
C TRP A 40 18.06 1.85 7.94
N PRO A 41 18.36 1.45 6.69
CA PRO A 41 18.76 2.38 5.64
C PRO A 41 17.59 3.30 5.26
N MET A 42 17.72 4.59 5.50
CA MET A 42 16.73 5.56 5.04
C MET A 42 17.02 5.93 3.59
N ALA A 43 15.97 6.02 2.80
CA ALA A 43 16.01 6.30 1.36
C ALA A 43 14.99 7.36 0.97
N ASP A 44 15.11 7.87 -0.26
CA ASP A 44 14.10 8.72 -0.87
C ASP A 44 12.94 7.88 -1.43
N ARG A 45 11.80 8.52 -1.69
CA ARG A 45 10.61 7.87 -2.30
C ARG A 45 10.94 7.10 -3.57
N ALA A 46 11.83 7.63 -4.40
CA ALA A 46 12.18 7.05 -5.69
C ALA A 46 13.16 5.86 -5.61
N SER A 47 13.68 5.54 -4.42
CA SER A 47 14.71 4.51 -4.23
C SER A 47 14.43 3.55 -3.08
N CYS A 48 13.29 3.67 -2.41
CA CYS A 48 12.91 2.80 -1.29
C CYS A 48 12.40 1.43 -1.77
N THR A 49 12.60 0.42 -0.94
CA THR A 49 11.98 -0.90 -1.09
C THR A 49 10.63 -0.94 -0.36
N PHE A 50 10.57 -0.37 0.85
CA PHE A 50 9.32 -0.17 1.56
C PHE A 50 9.09 1.32 1.83
N ALA A 51 7.84 1.74 1.69
CA ALA A 51 7.40 3.08 2.06
C ALA A 51 6.32 2.99 3.14
N LEU A 52 6.35 3.89 4.13
CA LEU A 52 5.27 4.08 5.09
C LEU A 52 4.71 5.50 4.95
N CYS A 53 3.42 5.62 4.68
CA CYS A 53 2.75 6.91 4.50
C CYS A 53 1.29 6.90 4.94
N ARG A 54 0.65 8.09 4.91
CA ARG A 54 -0.80 8.22 5.03
C ARG A 54 -1.49 7.89 3.70
N GLY A 55 -2.74 7.44 3.77
CA GLY A 55 -3.55 7.10 2.59
C GLY A 55 -3.69 8.22 1.58
N GLU A 56 -3.72 9.49 2.04
CA GLU A 56 -3.80 10.67 1.18
C GLU A 56 -2.60 10.79 0.21
N MET A 57 -1.44 10.23 0.57
CA MET A 57 -0.23 10.23 -0.27
C MET A 57 -0.34 9.31 -1.49
N LEU A 58 -1.39 8.49 -1.56
CA LEU A 58 -1.64 7.59 -2.71
C LEU A 58 -2.24 8.32 -3.93
N ASP A 59 -2.31 9.64 -3.90
CA ASP A 59 -2.55 10.49 -5.08
C ASP A 59 -1.39 10.46 -6.08
N ARG A 60 -0.20 10.04 -5.63
CA ARG A 60 1.05 9.98 -6.40
C ARG A 60 1.76 8.63 -6.23
N ILE A 61 1.08 7.52 -6.57
CA ILE A 61 1.69 6.17 -6.55
C ILE A 61 2.88 6.08 -7.54
N ASP A 62 2.87 6.90 -8.57
CA ASP A 62 3.88 6.92 -9.63
C ASP A 62 5.28 7.35 -9.18
N VAL A 63 5.42 7.96 -8.00
CA VAL A 63 6.72 8.41 -7.47
C VAL A 63 7.55 7.28 -6.85
N PHE A 64 6.94 6.13 -6.55
CA PHE A 64 7.63 5.00 -5.95
C PHE A 64 8.25 4.07 -7.01
N PRO A 65 9.32 3.32 -6.68
CA PRO A 65 9.93 2.36 -7.59
C PRO A 65 8.92 1.32 -8.11
N LYS A 66 8.87 1.16 -9.44
CA LYS A 66 7.97 0.20 -10.11
C LYS A 66 8.66 -1.06 -10.57
N GLY A 67 9.95 -1.20 -10.29
CA GLY A 67 10.81 -2.21 -10.88
C GLY A 67 11.19 -1.89 -12.33
N THR A 68 11.88 -2.81 -12.96
CA THR A 68 12.28 -2.74 -14.37
C THR A 68 11.77 -3.97 -15.13
N PRO A 69 11.71 -3.96 -16.47
CA PRO A 69 11.33 -5.15 -17.22
C PRO A 69 12.23 -6.36 -16.96
N ALA A 70 13.52 -6.14 -16.65
CA ALA A 70 14.45 -7.21 -16.27
C ALA A 70 14.24 -7.67 -14.83
N ASP A 71 13.90 -6.73 -13.93
CA ASP A 71 13.79 -6.94 -12.49
C ASP A 71 12.49 -6.33 -11.92
N PRO A 72 11.32 -6.91 -12.21
CA PRO A 72 10.04 -6.42 -11.70
C PRO A 72 9.95 -6.46 -10.16
N HIS A 73 10.74 -7.31 -9.53
CA HIS A 73 10.79 -7.50 -8.08
C HIS A 73 11.45 -6.34 -7.33
N LEU A 74 12.20 -5.47 -8.02
CA LEU A 74 12.80 -4.25 -7.46
C LEU A 74 11.78 -3.10 -7.30
N SER A 75 10.51 -3.39 -7.35
CA SER A 75 9.44 -2.45 -7.07
C SER A 75 9.24 -2.23 -5.58
N ALA A 76 8.71 -1.08 -5.20
CA ALA A 76 8.36 -0.79 -3.82
C ALA A 76 7.05 -1.46 -3.39
N THR A 77 6.98 -1.78 -2.09
CA THR A 77 5.73 -2.04 -1.38
C THR A 77 5.41 -0.84 -0.50
N VAL A 78 4.24 -0.24 -0.70
CA VAL A 78 3.80 0.94 0.04
C VAL A 78 2.83 0.51 1.13
N ILE A 79 3.20 0.76 2.39
CA ILE A 79 2.35 0.57 3.56
C ILE A 79 1.65 1.90 3.82
N ALA A 80 0.34 1.95 3.62
CA ALA A 80 -0.42 3.18 3.77
C ALA A 80 -1.46 3.06 4.88
N GLU A 81 -1.38 3.94 5.88
CA GLU A 81 -2.41 4.03 6.90
C GLU A 81 -3.60 4.83 6.36
N VAL A 82 -4.76 4.19 6.39
CA VAL A 82 -6.04 4.74 5.97
C VAL A 82 -6.99 4.88 7.18
N THR A 83 -8.04 5.65 7.05
CA THR A 83 -9.01 5.88 8.12
C THR A 83 -9.78 4.60 8.48
N GLY A 84 -10.02 3.73 7.49
CA GLY A 84 -10.70 2.45 7.68
C GLY A 84 -10.56 1.54 6.47
N LEU A 85 -10.68 0.23 6.67
CA LEU A 85 -10.72 -0.75 5.57
C LEU A 85 -12.15 -0.98 5.05
N SER A 86 -13.13 -0.28 5.62
CA SER A 86 -14.55 -0.31 5.21
C SER A 86 -15.16 1.07 5.40
N GLY A 87 -16.33 1.32 4.79
CA GLY A 87 -17.09 2.55 4.94
C GLY A 87 -16.80 3.60 3.86
N GLY A 88 -15.87 3.37 2.97
CA GLY A 88 -15.61 4.19 1.78
C GLY A 88 -16.42 3.76 0.55
N ALA A 89 -16.04 4.27 -0.62
CA ALA A 89 -16.61 3.84 -1.89
C ALA A 89 -16.34 2.35 -2.13
N ALA A 90 -17.37 1.62 -2.51
CA ALA A 90 -17.27 0.20 -2.78
C ALA A 90 -16.53 -0.06 -4.10
N LEU A 91 -15.48 -0.85 -4.04
CA LEU A 91 -14.65 -1.27 -5.17
C LEU A 91 -14.77 -2.78 -5.37
N ASN A 92 -14.99 -3.21 -6.58
CA ASN A 92 -14.91 -4.62 -6.95
C ASN A 92 -13.46 -5.00 -7.26
N LEU A 93 -13.01 -6.10 -6.68
CA LEU A 93 -11.68 -6.66 -6.90
C LEU A 93 -11.76 -7.81 -7.89
N SER A 94 -10.83 -7.85 -8.83
CA SER A 94 -10.62 -8.98 -9.72
C SER A 94 -9.13 -9.21 -9.98
N GLY A 95 -8.74 -10.43 -10.29
CA GLY A 95 -7.35 -10.77 -10.59
C GLY A 95 -6.92 -12.12 -10.06
N PRO A 96 -5.63 -12.46 -10.22
CA PRO A 96 -5.08 -13.73 -9.76
C PRO A 96 -5.32 -13.95 -8.26
N GLY A 97 -5.78 -15.14 -7.89
CA GLY A 97 -6.08 -15.49 -6.50
C GLY A 97 -7.41 -14.99 -5.94
N ILE A 98 -8.13 -14.16 -6.70
CA ILE A 98 -9.48 -13.72 -6.35
C ILE A 98 -10.46 -14.69 -7.01
N GLY A 99 -11.19 -15.47 -6.18
CA GLY A 99 -12.15 -16.47 -6.67
C GLY A 99 -13.31 -15.84 -7.46
N PRO A 100 -14.07 -16.67 -8.21
CA PRO A 100 -15.23 -16.20 -8.94
C PRO A 100 -16.27 -15.59 -7.97
N GLY A 101 -16.76 -14.43 -8.32
CA GLY A 101 -17.64 -13.60 -7.51
C GLY A 101 -16.96 -12.31 -7.08
N ALA A 102 -17.66 -11.19 -7.24
CA ALA A 102 -17.13 -9.89 -6.89
C ALA A 102 -16.81 -9.83 -5.38
N ARG A 103 -15.56 -9.65 -5.04
CA ARG A 103 -15.19 -9.28 -3.68
C ARG A 103 -15.19 -7.77 -3.62
N THR A 104 -15.98 -7.24 -2.70
CA THR A 104 -16.09 -5.80 -2.50
C THR A 104 -15.12 -5.36 -1.42
N PHE A 105 -14.40 -4.30 -1.69
CA PHE A 105 -13.51 -3.62 -0.76
C PHE A 105 -13.86 -2.13 -0.74
N ALA A 106 -13.96 -1.54 0.44
CA ALA A 106 -14.47 -0.17 0.58
C ALA A 106 -13.60 0.64 1.56
N PRO A 107 -12.31 0.86 1.26
CA PRO A 107 -11.40 1.59 2.14
C PRO A 107 -11.82 3.06 2.25
N LEU A 108 -11.64 3.63 3.45
CA LEU A 108 -11.93 5.01 3.77
C LEU A 108 -10.62 5.79 4.01
N GLY A 109 -10.50 7.00 3.49
CA GLY A 109 -9.29 7.84 3.64
C GLY A 109 -8.30 7.69 2.50
N LEU A 110 -8.78 7.25 1.32
CA LEU A 110 -8.03 7.30 0.07
C LEU A 110 -8.35 8.61 -0.69
N PRO A 111 -7.39 9.17 -1.45
CA PRO A 111 -7.65 10.34 -2.28
C PRO A 111 -8.61 10.01 -3.42
N ALA A 112 -9.35 11.01 -3.92
CA ALA A 112 -10.29 10.85 -5.03
C ALA A 112 -9.61 10.33 -6.31
N THR A 113 -8.33 10.61 -6.49
CA THR A 113 -7.50 10.16 -7.62
C THR A 113 -7.00 8.73 -7.50
N PHE A 114 -7.18 8.08 -6.34
CA PHE A 114 -6.60 6.77 -6.05
C PHE A 114 -6.94 5.72 -7.12
N LEU A 115 -8.21 5.62 -7.51
CA LEU A 115 -8.63 4.61 -8.48
C LEU A 115 -7.94 4.80 -9.84
N ALA A 116 -7.80 6.04 -10.31
CA ALA A 116 -7.08 6.34 -11.54
C ALA A 116 -5.59 6.00 -11.43
N GLN A 117 -4.96 6.35 -10.32
CA GLN A 117 -3.55 6.01 -10.03
C GLN A 117 -3.36 4.48 -9.98
N TRP A 118 -4.27 3.77 -9.31
CA TRP A 118 -4.21 2.31 -9.24
C TRP A 118 -4.43 1.64 -10.61
N THR A 119 -5.34 2.16 -11.41
CA THR A 119 -5.57 1.66 -12.78
C THR A 119 -4.30 1.78 -13.63
N CYS A 120 -3.61 2.92 -13.56
CA CYS A 120 -2.32 3.11 -14.25
C CYS A 120 -1.24 2.15 -13.70
N ASN A 121 -1.20 1.94 -12.37
CA ASN A 121 -0.28 1.02 -11.74
C ASN A 121 -0.51 -0.44 -12.19
N ASN A 122 -1.76 -0.88 -12.20
CA ASN A 122 -2.13 -2.22 -12.65
C ASN A 122 -1.88 -2.44 -14.14
N ALA A 123 -2.12 -1.42 -14.99
CA ALA A 123 -1.86 -1.50 -16.43
C ALA A 123 -0.37 -1.67 -16.77
N ALA A 124 0.53 -1.30 -15.86
CA ALA A 124 1.97 -1.46 -16.02
C ALA A 124 2.46 -2.88 -15.68
N TYR A 125 1.59 -3.79 -15.20
CA TYR A 125 1.98 -5.15 -14.82
C TYR A 125 2.86 -5.84 -15.89
N PRO A 126 3.96 -6.51 -15.53
CA PRO A 126 4.41 -6.92 -14.18
C PRO A 126 5.10 -5.82 -13.36
N LEU A 127 5.25 -4.63 -13.90
CA LEU A 127 5.75 -3.46 -13.18
C LEU A 127 4.66 -2.87 -12.30
N GLY A 128 5.06 -1.96 -11.41
CA GLY A 128 4.14 -1.29 -10.50
C GLY A 128 4.45 -1.58 -9.04
N VAL A 129 3.79 -0.88 -8.13
CA VAL A 129 3.93 -1.04 -6.69
C VAL A 129 2.84 -1.93 -6.12
N ASP A 130 3.14 -2.61 -5.02
CA ASP A 130 2.17 -3.31 -4.21
C ASP A 130 1.75 -2.43 -3.02
N LEU A 131 0.49 -2.52 -2.58
CA LEU A 131 0.01 -1.78 -1.42
C LEU A 131 -0.35 -2.71 -0.26
N ILE A 132 -0.07 -2.24 0.95
CA ILE A 132 -0.60 -2.78 2.19
C ILE A 132 -1.34 -1.65 2.89
N LEU A 133 -2.66 -1.65 2.81
CA LEU A 133 -3.50 -0.68 3.51
C LEU A 133 -3.68 -1.12 4.95
N THR A 134 -3.51 -0.21 5.90
CA THR A 134 -3.62 -0.50 7.33
C THR A 134 -4.61 0.45 8.00
N ALA A 135 -5.39 -0.06 8.95
CA ALA A 135 -6.26 0.75 9.80
C ALA A 135 -6.40 0.09 11.17
N GLY A 136 -5.96 0.77 12.23
CA GLY A 136 -5.90 0.19 13.58
C GLY A 136 -5.05 -1.10 13.57
N ASP A 137 -5.65 -2.22 13.96
CA ASP A 137 -5.00 -3.55 14.06
C ASP A 137 -5.14 -4.39 12.78
N TRP A 138 -5.76 -3.84 11.74
CA TRP A 138 -6.09 -4.57 10.52
C TRP A 138 -5.22 -4.12 9.35
N CYS A 139 -4.97 -5.05 8.43
CA CYS A 139 -4.37 -4.74 7.15
C CYS A 139 -5.07 -5.47 6.01
N ALA A 140 -4.98 -4.90 4.82
CA ALA A 140 -5.42 -5.48 3.56
C ALA A 140 -4.33 -5.31 2.51
N CYS A 141 -3.90 -6.42 1.91
CA CYS A 141 -2.90 -6.40 0.85
C CYS A 141 -3.58 -6.26 -0.50
N LEU A 142 -3.06 -5.35 -1.32
CA LEU A 142 -3.51 -5.09 -2.68
C LEU A 142 -2.31 -5.24 -3.63
N PRO A 143 -2.07 -6.46 -4.14
CA PRO A 143 -1.02 -6.71 -5.13
C PRO A 143 -1.28 -5.95 -6.44
N ARG A 144 -0.24 -5.49 -7.11
CA ARG A 144 -0.29 -4.77 -8.39
C ARG A 144 -1.05 -5.49 -9.50
N SER A 145 -1.19 -6.81 -9.39
CA SER A 145 -1.96 -7.63 -10.35
C SER A 145 -3.48 -7.55 -10.16
N VAL A 146 -3.96 -6.97 -9.06
CA VAL A 146 -5.38 -6.85 -8.75
C VAL A 146 -5.96 -5.63 -9.45
N ARG A 147 -7.07 -5.81 -10.16
CA ARG A 147 -7.86 -4.73 -10.73
C ARG A 147 -8.90 -4.25 -9.74
N LEU A 148 -9.11 -2.94 -9.72
CA LEU A 148 -10.17 -2.28 -8.96
C LEU A 148 -11.11 -1.58 -9.93
N GLU A 149 -12.41 -1.76 -9.71
CA GLU A 149 -13.47 -1.09 -10.44
C GLU A 149 -14.51 -0.56 -9.46
N ILE A 150 -15.16 0.55 -9.78
CA ILE A 150 -16.26 1.04 -8.95
C ILE A 150 -17.36 -0.04 -8.95
N SER A 151 -17.81 -0.40 -7.75
CA SER A 151 -18.96 -1.28 -7.64
C SER A 151 -20.23 -0.50 -8.03
N ASP A 152 -20.78 -0.80 -9.22
CA ASP A 152 -22.13 -0.34 -9.57
C ASP A 152 -23.13 -1.03 -8.66
N VAL A 153 -23.35 -0.47 -7.49
CA VAL A 153 -24.51 -0.84 -6.66
C VAL A 153 -25.76 -0.28 -7.35
N ARG A 154 -26.17 -0.88 -8.45
CA ARG A 154 -27.55 -0.73 -8.90
C ARG A 154 -28.37 -1.52 -7.91
N SER A 155 -29.07 -0.78 -7.06
CA SER A 155 -30.11 -1.26 -6.14
C SER A 155 -30.97 -2.31 -6.86
N ARG A 156 -31.05 -3.50 -6.28
CA ARG A 156 -32.19 -4.41 -6.48
C ARG A 156 -33.24 -4.08 -5.45
#